data_817325cb747635b85fa75945d271248b
#
_entry.id   817325cb747635b85fa75945d271248b
#
_cell.length_a   1.000
_cell.length_b   1.000
_cell.length_c   1.000
_cell.angle_alpha   90.00
_cell.angle_beta   90.00
_cell.angle_gamma   90.00
#
_symmetry.space_group_name_H-M   'P 1'
#
loop_
_entity.id
_entity.type
_entity.pdbx_description
1 polymer ?
#
loop_
_entity_poly.entity_id
_entity_poly.type
_entity_poly.pdbx_seq_one_letter_code
_entity_poly.pdbx_strand_id
1 'polypeptide(L)'
;KGVMAGGPEAMYRAKENSEDDEDAARKDLEEAGMKKGDLLIGLAASGQTPYVLSGMKKAKEEGALTISISCVEEDKIGEYADIPIRLLCGPEILTGSTRLKAGTAEKMVLNMISTGAFVLCGKVYENLMVDLIPSNSKLVKRETRIVQEATGADEEEAEKALRECSRSAKEAIVMIKLGCDAESAKLALKKAGGFVRKAIKQ
;
A
#
# COMPACT_ATOMS: atom_id res chain seq x y z
N LYS A 1 -6.07 4.45 4.66
CA LYS A 1 -7.50 4.83 4.45
C LYS A 1 -7.61 5.50 3.09
N GLY A 2 -8.71 5.28 2.35
CA GLY A 2 -9.08 6.03 1.15
C GLY A 2 -10.11 7.09 1.52
N VAL A 3 -9.88 8.33 1.06
CA VAL A 3 -10.78 9.47 1.20
C VAL A 3 -11.01 10.02 -0.20
N MET A 4 -12.26 10.27 -0.58
CA MET A 4 -12.60 10.71 -1.93
C MET A 4 -13.66 11.81 -1.90
N ALA A 5 -13.58 12.73 -2.83
CA ALA A 5 -14.62 13.74 -3.03
C ALA A 5 -15.99 13.10 -3.21
N GLY A 6 -16.99 13.58 -2.47
CA GLY A 6 -18.34 13.01 -2.47
C GLY A 6 -18.54 11.78 -1.60
N GLY A 7 -17.49 11.27 -0.96
CA GLY A 7 -17.54 10.15 -0.03
C GLY A 7 -17.86 8.80 -0.71
N PRO A 8 -18.17 7.74 0.08
CA PRO A 8 -18.40 6.39 -0.45
C PRO A 8 -19.51 6.27 -1.49
N GLU A 9 -20.51 7.14 -1.45
CA GLU A 9 -21.60 7.14 -2.46
C GLU A 9 -21.12 7.47 -3.86
N ALA A 10 -20.07 8.30 -3.98
CA ALA A 10 -19.48 8.68 -5.25
C ALA A 10 -18.88 7.49 -6.03
N MET A 11 -18.65 6.35 -5.39
CA MET A 11 -18.24 5.11 -6.05
C MET A 11 -19.36 4.49 -6.90
N TYR A 12 -20.63 4.79 -6.60
CA TYR A 12 -21.78 4.15 -7.23
C TYR A 12 -22.66 5.13 -8.01
N ARG A 13 -22.62 6.41 -7.66
CA ARG A 13 -23.42 7.47 -8.30
C ARG A 13 -22.59 8.72 -8.45
N ALA A 14 -22.65 9.35 -9.62
CA ALA A 14 -22.04 10.66 -9.82
C ALA A 14 -22.62 11.66 -8.79
N LYS A 15 -21.72 12.35 -8.08
CA LYS A 15 -22.09 13.41 -7.13
C LYS A 15 -21.40 14.69 -7.61
N GLU A 16 -22.19 15.49 -8.31
CA GLU A 16 -21.74 16.72 -8.94
C GLU A 16 -21.21 17.73 -7.90
N ASN A 17 -20.26 18.57 -8.30
CA ASN A 17 -19.63 19.62 -7.48
C ASN A 17 -18.84 19.11 -6.25
N SER A 18 -18.71 17.82 -6.03
CA SER A 18 -17.95 17.30 -4.87
C SER A 18 -16.45 17.57 -4.96
N GLU A 19 -15.91 17.69 -6.18
CA GLU A 19 -14.50 17.98 -6.41
C GLU A 19 -14.15 19.45 -6.11
N ASP A 20 -15.15 20.34 -6.08
CA ASP A 20 -14.99 21.77 -5.79
C ASP A 20 -15.19 22.11 -4.31
N ASP A 21 -15.59 21.13 -3.48
CA ASP A 21 -15.91 21.35 -2.06
C ASP A 21 -14.62 21.25 -1.20
N GLU A 22 -14.01 22.42 -0.95
CA GLU A 22 -12.80 22.54 -0.14
C GLU A 22 -13.04 22.21 1.34
N ASP A 23 -14.22 22.57 1.88
CA ASP A 23 -14.54 22.35 3.29
C ASP A 23 -14.78 20.87 3.58
N ALA A 24 -15.42 20.15 2.65
CA ALA A 24 -15.60 18.71 2.77
C ALA A 24 -14.26 17.97 2.88
N ALA A 25 -13.22 18.37 2.13
CA ALA A 25 -11.91 17.75 2.22
C ALA A 25 -11.30 17.86 3.62
N ARG A 26 -11.40 19.02 4.24
CA ARG A 26 -10.88 19.26 5.60
C ARG A 26 -11.61 18.40 6.64
N LYS A 27 -12.94 18.36 6.55
CA LYS A 27 -13.80 17.56 7.41
C LYS A 27 -13.53 16.07 7.25
N ASP A 28 -13.44 15.58 6.03
CA ASP A 28 -13.17 14.17 5.73
C ASP A 28 -11.81 13.70 6.29
N LEU A 29 -10.78 14.55 6.25
CA LEU A 29 -9.49 14.25 6.85
C LEU A 29 -9.53 14.27 8.39
N GLU A 30 -10.31 15.18 9.00
CA GLU A 30 -10.55 15.20 10.44
C GLU A 30 -11.28 13.92 10.90
N GLU A 31 -12.34 13.52 10.19
CA GLU A 31 -13.07 12.28 10.44
C GLU A 31 -12.20 11.04 10.21
N ALA A 32 -11.28 11.09 9.25
CA ALA A 32 -10.27 10.04 9.05
C ALA A 32 -9.26 9.96 10.20
N GLY A 33 -9.20 10.98 11.05
CA GLY A 33 -8.30 11.08 12.19
C GLY A 33 -6.87 11.44 11.82
N MET A 34 -6.70 12.29 10.80
CA MET A 34 -5.38 12.77 10.37
C MET A 34 -4.66 13.51 11.50
N LYS A 35 -3.37 13.28 11.63
CA LYS A 35 -2.53 13.87 12.65
C LYS A 35 -1.07 13.92 12.24
N LYS A 36 -0.26 14.66 13.02
CA LYS A 36 1.19 14.70 12.86
C LYS A 36 1.81 13.29 12.81
N GLY A 37 2.67 13.08 11.83
CA GLY A 37 3.35 11.80 11.58
C GLY A 37 2.61 10.87 10.62
N ASP A 38 1.40 11.24 10.19
CA ASP A 38 0.73 10.56 9.09
C ASP A 38 1.31 10.97 7.73
N LEU A 39 0.93 10.25 6.69
CA LEU A 39 1.25 10.53 5.29
C LEU A 39 -0.06 10.74 4.53
N LEU A 40 -0.19 11.86 3.81
CA LEU A 40 -1.24 12.10 2.82
C LEU A 40 -0.68 11.93 1.41
N ILE A 41 -1.38 11.17 0.57
CA ILE A 41 -1.16 11.12 -0.87
C ILE A 41 -2.36 11.78 -1.55
N GLY A 42 -2.18 12.98 -2.07
CA GLY A 42 -3.19 13.71 -2.84
C GLY A 42 -3.11 13.32 -4.32
N LEU A 43 -4.23 12.84 -4.89
CA LEU A 43 -4.32 12.46 -6.30
C LEU A 43 -5.29 13.40 -7.03
N ALA A 44 -4.80 14.05 -8.06
CA ALA A 44 -5.61 14.82 -8.99
C ALA A 44 -4.92 14.84 -10.36
N ALA A 45 -5.46 14.13 -11.32
CA ALA A 45 -4.89 14.02 -12.67
C ALA A 45 -4.67 15.41 -13.31
N SER A 46 -5.59 16.35 -13.10
CA SER A 46 -5.47 17.75 -13.53
C SER A 46 -4.49 18.57 -12.70
N GLY A 47 -4.12 18.08 -11.52
CA GLY A 47 -3.27 18.81 -10.58
C GLY A 47 -3.94 20.03 -9.91
N GLN A 48 -5.26 20.25 -10.09
CA GLN A 48 -5.93 21.49 -9.71
C GLN A 48 -7.22 21.30 -8.90
N THR A 49 -7.66 20.07 -8.66
CA THR A 49 -8.93 19.75 -7.96
C THR A 49 -8.99 20.43 -6.59
N PRO A 50 -9.95 21.35 -6.33
CA PRO A 50 -10.03 22.13 -5.09
C PRO A 50 -10.10 21.28 -3.82
N TYR A 51 -10.89 20.20 -3.84
CA TYR A 51 -10.97 19.23 -2.76
C TYR A 51 -9.58 18.68 -2.40
N VAL A 52 -8.79 18.22 -3.39
CA VAL A 52 -7.46 17.67 -3.14
C VAL A 52 -6.50 18.75 -2.65
N LEU A 53 -6.55 19.94 -3.24
CA LEU A 53 -5.73 21.07 -2.84
C LEU A 53 -5.96 21.47 -1.37
N SER A 54 -7.24 21.56 -0.96
CA SER A 54 -7.62 21.83 0.42
C SER A 54 -7.14 20.74 1.38
N GLY A 55 -7.28 19.48 1.00
CA GLY A 55 -6.76 18.33 1.76
C GLY A 55 -5.24 18.37 1.94
N MET A 56 -4.49 18.72 0.89
CA MET A 56 -3.03 18.89 0.95
C MET A 56 -2.61 20.00 1.91
N LYS A 57 -3.29 21.16 1.85
CA LYS A 57 -3.07 22.28 2.79
C LYS A 57 -3.31 21.84 4.23
N LYS A 58 -4.46 21.19 4.49
CA LYS A 58 -4.82 20.70 5.83
C LYS A 58 -3.79 19.71 6.37
N ALA A 59 -3.35 18.75 5.55
CA ALA A 59 -2.32 17.79 5.97
C ALA A 59 -1.01 18.47 6.38
N LYS A 60 -0.60 19.48 5.63
CA LYS A 60 0.59 20.27 5.94
C LYS A 60 0.46 21.07 7.24
N GLU A 61 -0.71 21.66 7.48
CA GLU A 61 -1.06 22.34 8.74
C GLU A 61 -0.96 21.39 9.95
N GLU A 62 -1.39 20.13 9.78
CA GLU A 62 -1.29 19.08 10.83
C GLU A 62 0.12 18.51 10.99
N GLY A 63 1.08 18.87 10.14
CA GLY A 63 2.45 18.36 10.18
C GLY A 63 2.57 16.91 9.67
N ALA A 64 1.69 16.48 8.78
CA ALA A 64 1.78 15.23 8.05
C ALA A 64 2.73 15.38 6.85
N LEU A 65 3.37 14.28 6.44
CA LEU A 65 4.13 14.23 5.19
C LEU A 65 3.15 14.22 4.01
N THR A 66 3.47 14.97 2.95
CA THR A 66 2.57 15.10 1.80
C THR A 66 3.23 14.65 0.50
N ILE A 67 2.52 13.82 -0.25
CA ILE A 67 2.87 13.42 -1.62
C ILE A 67 1.75 13.87 -2.54
N SER A 68 2.06 14.50 -3.67
CA SER A 68 1.08 14.76 -4.73
C SER A 68 1.32 13.84 -5.91
N ILE A 69 0.24 13.41 -6.56
CA ILE A 69 0.29 12.68 -7.84
C ILE A 69 -0.62 13.41 -8.82
N SER A 70 -0.04 13.87 -9.93
CA SER A 70 -0.73 14.56 -11.01
C SER A 70 -0.30 14.02 -12.37
N CYS A 71 -1.06 14.34 -13.44
CA CYS A 71 -0.73 13.89 -14.81
C CYS A 71 -0.43 15.09 -15.73
N VAL A 72 -0.05 16.21 -15.17
CA VAL A 72 0.29 17.45 -15.87
C VAL A 72 1.66 17.96 -15.42
N GLU A 73 2.29 18.78 -16.27
CA GLU A 73 3.61 19.35 -16.02
C GLU A 73 3.57 20.43 -14.92
N GLU A 74 2.55 21.27 -14.95
CA GLU A 74 2.32 22.31 -13.96
C GLU A 74 1.06 21.99 -13.15
N ASP A 75 1.22 21.78 -11.86
CA ASP A 75 0.13 21.43 -10.96
C ASP A 75 0.16 22.29 -9.68
N LYS A 76 -1.03 22.65 -9.18
CA LYS A 76 -1.17 23.41 -7.93
C LYS A 76 -1.01 22.53 -6.69
N ILE A 77 -1.41 21.26 -6.77
CA ILE A 77 -1.28 20.36 -5.61
C ILE A 77 0.19 20.07 -5.28
N GLY A 78 1.08 20.12 -6.28
CA GLY A 78 2.53 19.96 -6.11
C GLY A 78 3.18 21.04 -5.26
N GLU A 79 2.62 22.26 -5.22
CA GLU A 79 3.12 23.36 -4.38
C GLU A 79 3.01 23.05 -2.88
N TYR A 80 2.07 22.18 -2.51
CA TYR A 80 1.82 21.76 -1.12
C TYR A 80 2.36 20.35 -0.82
N ALA A 81 3.12 19.75 -1.76
CA ALA A 81 3.71 18.42 -1.58
C ALA A 81 5.17 18.52 -1.13
N ASP A 82 5.55 17.69 -0.16
CA ASP A 82 6.95 17.45 0.15
C ASP A 82 7.61 16.60 -0.96
N ILE A 83 6.80 15.72 -1.60
CA ILE A 83 7.23 14.88 -2.72
C ILE A 83 6.19 14.99 -3.86
N PRO A 84 6.40 15.84 -4.87
CA PRO A 84 5.54 15.89 -6.05
C PRO A 84 5.92 14.80 -7.07
N ILE A 85 4.92 14.06 -7.56
CA ILE A 85 5.06 13.04 -8.60
C ILE A 85 4.21 13.44 -9.79
N ARG A 86 4.84 13.70 -10.95
CA ARG A 86 4.19 14.10 -12.19
C ARG A 86 4.28 13.00 -13.24
N LEU A 87 3.13 12.51 -13.66
CA LEU A 87 2.98 11.40 -14.62
C LEU A 87 2.57 11.96 -15.99
N LEU A 88 3.54 12.32 -16.80
CA LEU A 88 3.29 12.99 -18.09
C LEU A 88 2.78 11.99 -19.13
N CYS A 89 1.49 11.64 -19.07
CA CYS A 89 0.85 10.67 -19.96
C CYS A 89 0.54 11.20 -21.35
N GLY A 90 0.70 12.51 -21.58
CA GLY A 90 0.24 13.21 -22.79
C GLY A 90 -1.29 13.26 -22.91
N PRO A 91 -1.84 13.81 -24.01
CA PRO A 91 -3.28 14.00 -24.18
C PRO A 91 -4.04 12.69 -24.25
N GLU A 92 -5.22 12.65 -23.64
CA GLU A 92 -6.10 11.50 -23.74
C GLU A 92 -6.72 11.38 -25.15
N ILE A 93 -7.05 10.15 -25.55
CA ILE A 93 -7.73 9.93 -26.84
C ILE A 93 -9.13 10.57 -26.85
N LEU A 94 -9.77 10.66 -25.71
CA LEU A 94 -10.95 11.47 -25.49
C LEU A 94 -10.55 12.62 -24.58
N THR A 95 -10.42 13.82 -25.15
CA THR A 95 -9.91 15.01 -24.46
C THR A 95 -10.61 15.23 -23.13
N GLY A 96 -9.84 15.37 -22.05
CA GLY A 96 -10.34 15.61 -20.70
C GLY A 96 -10.79 14.36 -19.94
N SER A 97 -10.87 13.19 -20.57
CA SER A 97 -11.24 11.93 -19.89
C SER A 97 -10.06 11.30 -19.16
N THR A 98 -9.61 11.91 -18.06
CA THR A 98 -8.44 11.50 -17.25
C THR A 98 -8.58 10.11 -16.61
N ARG A 99 -9.78 9.52 -16.63
CA ARG A 99 -9.98 8.12 -16.21
C ARG A 99 -9.27 7.08 -17.10
N LEU A 100 -8.71 7.47 -18.24
CA LEU A 100 -8.08 6.59 -19.22
C LEU A 100 -6.58 6.39 -18.91
N LYS A 101 -5.67 7.08 -19.62
CA LYS A 101 -4.22 6.91 -19.40
C LYS A 101 -3.78 7.44 -18.04
N ALA A 102 -4.26 8.62 -17.68
CA ALA A 102 -3.93 9.24 -16.40
C ALA A 102 -4.31 8.32 -15.23
N GLY A 103 -5.56 7.89 -15.14
CA GLY A 103 -6.00 6.98 -14.07
C GLY A 103 -5.26 5.63 -14.08
N THR A 104 -4.87 5.13 -15.26
CA THR A 104 -4.02 3.93 -15.35
C THR A 104 -2.63 4.17 -14.77
N ALA A 105 -2.01 5.30 -15.08
CA ALA A 105 -0.69 5.66 -14.57
C ALA A 105 -0.73 5.89 -13.04
N GLU A 106 -1.71 6.61 -12.54
CA GLU A 106 -1.92 6.82 -11.10
C GLU A 106 -2.07 5.49 -10.35
N LYS A 107 -2.90 4.57 -10.86
CA LYS A 107 -3.05 3.22 -10.30
C LYS A 107 -1.70 2.49 -10.27
N MET A 108 -0.88 2.57 -11.31
CA MET A 108 0.43 1.92 -11.34
C MET A 108 1.37 2.50 -10.27
N VAL A 109 1.41 3.81 -10.10
CA VAL A 109 2.24 4.47 -9.08
C VAL A 109 1.77 4.10 -7.67
N LEU A 110 0.48 4.07 -7.39
CA LEU A 110 -0.05 3.62 -6.11
C LEU A 110 0.35 2.17 -5.79
N ASN A 111 0.33 1.30 -6.80
CA ASN A 111 0.81 -0.08 -6.66
C ASN A 111 2.33 -0.14 -6.41
N MET A 112 3.13 0.71 -7.08
CA MET A 112 4.57 0.80 -6.83
C MET A 112 4.86 1.25 -5.40
N ILE A 113 4.18 2.30 -4.93
CA ILE A 113 4.36 2.83 -3.57
C ILE A 113 3.97 1.76 -2.54
N SER A 114 2.79 1.15 -2.66
CA SER A 114 2.31 0.16 -1.69
C SER A 114 3.17 -1.11 -1.70
N THR A 115 3.53 -1.61 -2.87
CA THR A 115 4.41 -2.78 -3.00
C THR A 115 5.80 -2.49 -2.44
N GLY A 116 6.40 -1.34 -2.80
CA GLY A 116 7.69 -0.92 -2.27
C GLY A 116 7.69 -0.78 -0.76
N ALA A 117 6.64 -0.18 -0.18
CA ALA A 117 6.48 -0.08 1.26
C ALA A 117 6.42 -1.46 1.93
N PHE A 118 5.66 -2.40 1.37
CA PHE A 118 5.59 -3.76 1.92
C PHE A 118 6.90 -4.53 1.80
N VAL A 119 7.67 -4.35 0.73
CA VAL A 119 9.02 -4.90 0.60
C VAL A 119 9.93 -4.34 1.70
N LEU A 120 9.91 -3.02 1.91
CA LEU A 120 10.69 -2.34 2.94
C LEU A 120 10.26 -2.70 4.37
N CYS A 121 9.01 -3.13 4.57
CA CYS A 121 8.49 -3.66 5.83
C CYS A 121 8.77 -5.16 6.04
N GLY A 122 9.53 -5.81 5.16
CA GLY A 122 9.85 -7.23 5.28
C GLY A 122 8.67 -8.18 5.05
N LYS A 123 7.63 -7.74 4.32
CA LYS A 123 6.45 -8.56 3.99
C LYS A 123 6.65 -9.45 2.76
N VAL A 124 7.82 -9.34 2.14
CA VAL A 124 8.18 -10.09 0.93
C VAL A 124 9.48 -10.86 1.15
N TYR A 125 9.53 -12.10 0.67
CA TYR A 125 10.73 -12.91 0.56
C TYR A 125 10.87 -13.40 -0.89
N GLU A 126 11.99 -13.08 -1.54
CA GLU A 126 12.18 -13.20 -3.00
C GLU A 126 11.05 -12.46 -3.76
N ASN A 127 10.21 -13.17 -4.50
CA ASN A 127 9.00 -12.66 -5.16
C ASN A 127 7.70 -13.09 -4.46
N LEU A 128 7.80 -13.64 -3.24
CA LEU A 128 6.67 -14.21 -2.51
C LEU A 128 6.19 -13.26 -1.42
N MET A 129 4.87 -13.02 -1.35
CA MET A 129 4.24 -12.29 -0.25
C MET A 129 4.08 -13.24 0.94
N VAL A 130 4.98 -13.14 1.92
CA VAL A 130 5.08 -14.06 3.05
C VAL A 130 4.33 -13.61 4.32
N ASP A 131 3.62 -12.50 4.24
CA ASP A 131 2.90 -11.89 5.38
C ASP A 131 1.39 -11.87 5.11
N LEU A 132 0.86 -12.91 4.47
CA LEU A 132 -0.55 -13.06 4.21
C LEU A 132 -1.28 -13.61 5.44
N ILE A 133 -2.54 -13.20 5.62
CA ILE A 133 -3.44 -13.76 6.65
C ILE A 133 -4.45 -14.66 5.92
N PRO A 134 -4.44 -15.99 6.14
CA PRO A 134 -5.31 -16.91 5.44
C PRO A 134 -6.75 -16.86 5.99
N SER A 135 -7.59 -16.03 5.38
CA SER A 135 -8.99 -15.83 5.80
C SER A 135 -10.00 -16.78 5.13
N ASN A 136 -9.54 -17.61 4.20
CA ASN A 136 -10.38 -18.60 3.49
C ASN A 136 -9.54 -19.78 2.98
N SER A 137 -10.21 -20.86 2.54
CA SER A 137 -9.54 -22.10 2.08
C SER A 137 -8.57 -21.90 0.92
N LYS A 138 -8.86 -20.96 0.01
CA LYS A 138 -7.94 -20.63 -1.12
C LYS A 138 -6.66 -20.00 -0.61
N LEU A 139 -6.74 -19.11 0.38
CA LEU A 139 -5.57 -18.47 0.98
C LEU A 139 -4.76 -19.43 1.85
N VAL A 140 -5.39 -20.40 2.52
CA VAL A 140 -4.69 -21.48 3.23
C VAL A 140 -3.83 -22.29 2.26
N LYS A 141 -4.39 -22.75 1.14
CA LYS A 141 -3.61 -23.49 0.12
C LYS A 141 -2.48 -22.63 -0.48
N ARG A 142 -2.74 -21.33 -0.69
CA ARG A 142 -1.72 -20.40 -1.18
C ARG A 142 -0.57 -20.24 -0.18
N GLU A 143 -0.86 -20.16 1.10
CA GLU A 143 0.14 -20.07 2.17
C GLU A 143 1.07 -21.28 2.17
N THR A 144 0.52 -22.50 2.13
CA THR A 144 1.29 -23.74 2.04
C THR A 144 2.21 -23.73 0.81
N ARG A 145 1.65 -23.35 -0.35
CA ARG A 145 2.44 -23.23 -1.58
C ARG A 145 3.57 -22.21 -1.48
N ILE A 146 3.36 -21.08 -0.81
CA ILE A 146 4.40 -20.07 -0.57
C ILE A 146 5.54 -20.67 0.26
N VAL A 147 5.23 -21.44 1.30
CA VAL A 147 6.27 -22.11 2.11
C VAL A 147 7.04 -23.13 1.28
N GLN A 148 6.34 -23.95 0.48
CA GLN A 148 6.97 -24.90 -0.44
C GLN A 148 7.92 -24.20 -1.44
N GLU A 149 7.44 -23.16 -2.13
CA GLU A 149 8.23 -22.40 -3.11
C GLU A 149 9.45 -21.73 -2.47
N ALA A 150 9.30 -21.20 -1.25
CA ALA A 150 10.39 -20.54 -0.52
C ALA A 150 11.46 -21.52 0.00
N THR A 151 11.08 -22.74 0.35
CA THR A 151 11.96 -23.69 1.07
C THR A 151 12.42 -24.86 0.24
N GLY A 152 11.61 -25.30 -0.72
CA GLY A 152 11.74 -26.56 -1.45
C GLY A 152 11.13 -27.77 -0.71
N ALA A 153 10.47 -27.54 0.43
CA ALA A 153 9.80 -28.59 1.21
C ALA A 153 8.61 -29.18 0.46
N ASP A 154 8.22 -30.40 0.79
CA ASP A 154 6.97 -30.98 0.33
C ASP A 154 5.75 -30.39 1.06
N GLU A 155 4.54 -30.81 0.68
CA GLU A 155 3.30 -30.29 1.26
C GLU A 155 3.14 -30.68 2.73
N GLU A 156 3.56 -31.90 3.10
CA GLU A 156 3.44 -32.42 4.46
C GLU A 156 4.36 -31.65 5.43
N GLU A 157 5.59 -31.43 5.06
CA GLU A 157 6.58 -30.66 5.82
C GLU A 157 6.15 -29.19 5.96
N ALA A 158 5.70 -28.57 4.86
CA ALA A 158 5.22 -27.19 4.86
C ALA A 158 3.99 -27.01 5.78
N GLU A 159 2.99 -27.92 5.68
CA GLU A 159 1.80 -27.88 6.53
C GLU A 159 2.13 -28.18 8.01
N LYS A 160 3.08 -29.06 8.29
CA LYS A 160 3.55 -29.31 9.65
C LYS A 160 4.16 -28.04 10.26
N ALA A 161 5.08 -27.41 9.56
CA ALA A 161 5.73 -26.18 10.03
C ALA A 161 4.70 -25.06 10.24
N LEU A 162 3.74 -24.87 9.33
CA LEU A 162 2.67 -23.89 9.46
C LEU A 162 1.78 -24.13 10.68
N ARG A 163 1.44 -25.38 10.99
CA ARG A 163 0.68 -25.72 12.22
C ARG A 163 1.45 -25.40 13.48
N GLU A 164 2.75 -25.66 13.52
CA GLU A 164 3.61 -25.44 14.69
C GLU A 164 3.82 -23.96 15.00
N CYS A 165 3.74 -23.06 13.99
CA CYS A 165 3.95 -21.61 14.15
C CYS A 165 2.67 -20.75 13.96
N SER A 166 1.49 -21.29 14.32
CA SER A 166 0.21 -20.57 14.24
C SER A 166 -0.06 -19.98 12.84
N ARG A 167 0.34 -20.69 11.79
CA ARG A 167 0.18 -20.32 10.37
C ARG A 167 0.91 -19.04 9.95
N SER A 168 2.06 -18.78 10.52
CA SER A 168 2.95 -17.72 10.04
C SER A 168 3.88 -18.25 8.94
N ALA A 169 3.64 -17.91 7.68
CA ALA A 169 4.50 -18.35 6.58
C ALA A 169 5.96 -17.91 6.77
N LYS A 170 6.21 -16.74 7.34
CA LYS A 170 7.57 -16.28 7.67
C LYS A 170 8.27 -17.19 8.66
N GLU A 171 7.58 -17.54 9.76
CA GLU A 171 8.13 -18.43 10.78
C GLU A 171 8.36 -19.82 10.23
N ALA A 172 7.38 -20.38 9.49
CA ALA A 172 7.51 -21.69 8.85
C ALA A 172 8.71 -21.76 7.89
N ILE A 173 8.93 -20.71 7.06
CA ILE A 173 10.08 -20.63 6.17
C ILE A 173 11.40 -20.64 6.97
N VAL A 174 11.47 -19.87 8.04
CA VAL A 174 12.69 -19.80 8.88
C VAL A 174 12.90 -21.12 9.61
N MET A 175 11.86 -21.76 10.15
CA MET A 175 11.93 -23.08 10.78
C MET A 175 12.56 -24.12 9.85
N ILE A 176 12.04 -24.23 8.63
CA ILE A 176 12.53 -25.21 7.66
C ILE A 176 13.95 -24.88 7.20
N LYS A 177 14.25 -23.61 6.89
CA LYS A 177 15.57 -23.19 6.40
C LYS A 177 16.69 -23.33 7.44
N LEU A 178 16.38 -23.17 8.73
CA LEU A 178 17.36 -23.26 9.82
C LEU A 178 17.28 -24.60 10.60
N GLY A 179 16.28 -25.43 10.35
CA GLY A 179 16.04 -26.67 11.11
C GLY A 179 15.76 -26.38 12.59
N CYS A 180 15.02 -25.33 12.91
CA CYS A 180 14.76 -24.90 14.29
C CYS A 180 13.26 -24.94 14.62
N ASP A 181 12.93 -24.81 15.90
CA ASP A 181 11.55 -24.74 16.38
C ASP A 181 10.91 -23.34 16.15
N ALA A 182 9.59 -23.24 16.36
CA ALA A 182 8.83 -22.03 16.12
C ALA A 182 9.29 -20.84 16.99
N GLU A 183 9.66 -21.08 18.26
CA GLU A 183 10.13 -20.02 19.15
C GLU A 183 11.49 -19.46 18.70
N SER A 184 12.41 -20.31 18.28
CA SER A 184 13.69 -19.94 17.71
C SER A 184 13.53 -19.16 16.41
N ALA A 185 12.64 -19.59 15.52
CA ALA A 185 12.32 -18.90 14.27
C ALA A 185 11.72 -17.50 14.51
N LYS A 186 10.80 -17.40 15.44
CA LYS A 186 10.18 -16.13 15.87
C LYS A 186 11.21 -15.17 16.43
N LEU A 187 12.13 -15.66 17.28
CA LEU A 187 13.20 -14.85 17.84
C LEU A 187 14.17 -14.37 16.74
N ALA A 188 14.54 -15.25 15.81
CA ALA A 188 15.41 -14.90 14.67
C ALA A 188 14.76 -13.82 13.80
N LEU A 189 13.48 -13.95 13.48
CA LEU A 189 12.72 -12.94 12.74
C LEU A 189 12.65 -11.61 13.49
N LYS A 190 12.41 -11.62 14.79
CA LYS A 190 12.39 -10.40 15.61
C LYS A 190 13.73 -9.68 15.59
N LYS A 191 14.84 -10.39 15.76
CA LYS A 191 16.20 -9.84 15.66
C LYS A 191 16.50 -9.29 14.26
N ALA A 192 15.95 -9.93 13.22
CA ALA A 192 16.10 -9.53 11.84
C ALA A 192 15.13 -8.41 11.39
N GLY A 193 14.35 -7.82 12.31
CA GLY A 193 13.34 -6.79 11.98
C GLY A 193 12.19 -7.30 11.10
N GLY A 194 11.86 -8.59 11.16
CA GLY A 194 10.79 -9.23 10.38
C GLY A 194 11.20 -9.66 8.97
N PHE A 195 12.47 -9.53 8.59
CA PHE A 195 12.97 -9.91 7.27
C PHE A 195 13.46 -11.37 7.26
N VAL A 196 12.75 -12.23 6.53
CA VAL A 196 13.12 -13.65 6.39
C VAL A 196 14.56 -13.80 5.89
N ARG A 197 14.96 -13.08 4.84
CA ARG A 197 16.31 -13.13 4.27
C ARG A 197 17.42 -12.82 5.29
N LYS A 198 17.16 -11.89 6.21
CA LYS A 198 18.12 -11.55 7.28
C LYS A 198 18.12 -12.60 8.37
N ALA A 199 16.95 -13.16 8.71
CA ALA A 199 16.82 -14.19 9.73
C ALA A 199 17.56 -15.48 9.38
N ILE A 200 17.52 -15.90 8.11
CA ILE A 200 18.18 -17.15 7.66
C ILE A 200 19.67 -17.00 7.36
N LYS A 201 20.24 -15.78 7.37
CA LYS A 201 21.67 -15.53 7.12
C LYS A 201 22.49 -15.36 8.40
N GLN A 202 21.82 -15.41 9.55
CA GLN A 202 22.50 -15.38 10.86
C GLN A 202 23.02 -16.78 11.20
#